data_10bdb1867344fbae9ec3c77006706a9d
#
_entry.id   10bdb1867344fbae9ec3c77006706a9d
#
_cell.length_a   1.000
_cell.length_b   1.000
_cell.length_c   1.000
_cell.angle_alpha   90.00
_cell.angle_beta   90.00
_cell.angle_gamma   90.00
#
_symmetry.space_group_name_H-M   'P 1'
#
loop_
_entity.id
_entity.type
_entity.pdbx_description
1 polymer ?
#
loop_
_entity_poly.entity_id
_entity_poly.type
_entity_poly.pdbx_seq_one_letter_code
_entity_poly.pdbx_strand_id
1 'polypeptide(L)'
;MLWSPLGLYKTNADLRTFSQRKGTSVGELRKAIPIAVIDDEPFAAEVNLRSHGYSITQIGDVKRIDEVAKYRIVLCDLMGVGRHFDPSKQGASLIHEIRLAYPGTIVVAYSGSSLNSPQARSAKENADLTLKKDEDISEWRRVLDDLIRKAADPYFLWQRTRLQLTTMEIDTRTILLLEDAYVRSVLAGDSEGKTFGVGIQKANLSNDARSIVQSLVASAIFKIFVG
;
A
#
# COMPACT_ATOMS: atom_id res chain seq x y z
N MET A 1 8.69 25.06 -36.11
CA MET A 1 8.90 24.77 -34.68
C MET A 1 7.67 24.05 -34.15
N LEU A 2 7.74 22.73 -34.05
CA LEU A 2 6.68 21.92 -33.46
C LEU A 2 6.76 22.12 -31.95
N TRP A 3 5.84 22.85 -31.39
CA TRP A 3 5.65 23.01 -29.94
C TRP A 3 5.22 21.65 -29.38
N SER A 4 6.13 20.98 -28.70
CA SER A 4 5.79 19.73 -28.01
C SER A 4 4.94 20.07 -26.78
N PRO A 5 3.67 19.64 -26.71
CA PRO A 5 2.84 19.84 -25.51
C PRO A 5 3.34 19.03 -24.31
N LEU A 6 4.35 18.17 -24.49
CA LEU A 6 4.93 17.31 -23.46
C LEU A 6 5.59 18.06 -22.30
N GLY A 7 5.99 19.32 -22.49
CA GLY A 7 6.53 20.16 -21.41
C GLY A 7 5.50 20.65 -20.39
N LEU A 8 4.22 20.46 -20.62
CA LEU A 8 3.13 20.87 -19.73
C LEU A 8 2.70 19.79 -18.74
N TYR A 9 3.01 18.53 -19.00
CA TYR A 9 2.62 17.41 -18.14
C TYR A 9 3.72 17.06 -17.14
N LYS A 10 3.32 16.85 -15.89
CA LYS A 10 4.14 16.23 -14.84
C LYS A 10 3.97 14.72 -14.89
N THR A 11 5.05 14.00 -14.65
CA THR A 11 5.06 12.53 -14.69
C THR A 11 5.59 11.96 -13.38
N ASN A 12 5.38 10.68 -13.17
CA ASN A 12 5.90 9.99 -12.01
C ASN A 12 7.43 10.11 -11.85
N ALA A 13 8.17 10.31 -12.94
CA ALA A 13 9.62 10.56 -12.90
C ALA A 13 9.99 11.81 -12.08
N ASP A 14 9.13 12.83 -12.08
CA ASP A 14 9.33 14.06 -11.29
C ASP A 14 9.31 13.78 -9.77
N LEU A 15 8.66 12.69 -9.33
CA LEU A 15 8.58 12.29 -7.92
C LEU A 15 9.84 11.57 -7.41
N ARG A 16 10.67 10.98 -8.29
CA ARG A 16 11.89 10.28 -7.86
C ARG A 16 12.83 11.18 -7.07
N THR A 17 13.04 12.41 -7.57
CA THR A 17 13.89 13.39 -6.88
C THR A 17 13.24 14.01 -5.65
N PHE A 18 11.92 14.07 -5.62
CA PHE A 18 11.15 14.58 -4.49
C PHE A 18 11.29 13.65 -3.28
N SER A 19 11.05 12.35 -3.46
CA SER A 19 11.15 11.34 -2.39
C SER A 19 12.57 11.28 -1.79
N GLN A 20 13.60 11.50 -2.58
CA GLN A 20 14.99 11.52 -2.11
C GLN A 20 15.35 12.77 -1.27
N ARG A 21 14.66 13.88 -1.48
CA ARG A 21 14.95 15.17 -0.81
C ARG A 21 14.24 15.31 0.53
N LYS A 22 13.10 14.68 0.70
CA LYS A 22 12.30 14.79 1.92
C LYS A 22 12.74 13.73 2.94
N GLY A 23 13.73 14.09 3.76
CA GLY A 23 14.33 13.21 4.76
C GLY A 23 13.47 13.01 6.00
N THR A 24 12.22 12.54 5.87
CA THR A 24 11.43 12.16 7.05
C THR A 24 12.13 11.01 7.79
N SER A 25 12.35 11.18 9.09
CA SER A 25 13.05 10.18 9.88
C SER A 25 12.25 8.86 9.93
N VAL A 26 12.95 7.74 9.99
CA VAL A 26 12.29 6.42 10.12
C VAL A 26 11.43 6.35 11.38
N GLY A 27 11.86 7.01 12.46
CA GLY A 27 11.11 7.07 13.72
C GLY A 27 9.75 7.77 13.57
N GLU A 28 9.68 8.84 12.78
CA GLU A 28 8.41 9.52 12.45
C GLU A 28 7.53 8.64 11.56
N LEU A 29 8.12 8.00 10.57
CA LEU A 29 7.38 7.08 9.68
C LEU A 29 6.81 5.88 10.43
N ARG A 30 7.54 5.29 11.40
CA ARG A 30 7.04 4.18 12.23
C ARG A 30 5.76 4.55 12.98
N LYS A 31 5.67 5.78 13.49
CA LYS A 31 4.49 6.29 14.22
C LYS A 31 3.33 6.59 13.27
N ALA A 32 3.64 7.04 12.07
CA ALA A 32 2.66 7.56 11.12
C ALA A 32 2.05 6.50 10.21
N ILE A 33 2.80 5.42 9.91
CA ILE A 33 2.34 4.36 8.99
C ILE A 33 1.60 3.28 9.78
N PRO A 34 0.27 3.15 9.64
CA PRO A 34 -0.48 2.13 10.35
C PRO A 34 -0.24 0.74 9.73
N ILE A 35 0.08 -0.22 10.59
CA ILE A 35 0.33 -1.62 10.25
C ILE A 35 -0.78 -2.48 10.89
N ALA A 36 -1.48 -3.30 10.10
CA ALA A 36 -2.35 -4.34 10.62
C ALA A 36 -1.62 -5.67 10.70
N VAL A 37 -1.96 -6.46 11.73
CA VAL A 37 -1.63 -7.88 11.80
C VAL A 37 -2.95 -8.67 11.77
N ILE A 38 -3.08 -9.52 10.77
CA ILE A 38 -4.20 -10.44 10.61
C ILE A 38 -3.70 -11.82 11.02
N ASP A 39 -4.08 -12.24 12.21
CA ASP A 39 -3.68 -13.51 12.82
C ASP A 39 -4.76 -13.92 13.83
N ASP A 40 -5.15 -15.18 13.87
CA ASP A 40 -6.09 -15.72 14.87
C ASP A 40 -5.37 -16.07 16.19
N GLU A 41 -4.03 -16.07 16.18
CA GLU A 41 -3.19 -16.23 17.37
C GLU A 41 -2.46 -14.92 17.72
N PRO A 42 -1.98 -14.74 18.96
CA PRO A 42 -1.20 -13.57 19.36
C PRO A 42 0.10 -13.45 18.52
N PHE A 43 0.32 -12.27 17.95
CA PHE A 43 1.53 -11.99 17.21
C PHE A 43 2.71 -11.70 18.16
N ALA A 44 3.63 -12.65 18.30
CA ALA A 44 4.70 -12.62 19.29
C ALA A 44 5.59 -11.36 19.25
N ALA A 45 5.81 -10.78 18.05
CA ALA A 45 6.64 -9.59 17.89
C ALA A 45 5.92 -8.26 18.22
N GLU A 46 4.58 -8.26 18.42
CA GLU A 46 3.79 -7.03 18.57
C GLU A 46 4.30 -6.10 19.66
N VAL A 47 4.46 -6.62 20.88
CA VAL A 47 4.88 -5.82 22.05
C VAL A 47 6.24 -5.17 21.81
N ASN A 48 7.18 -5.94 21.27
CA ASN A 48 8.52 -5.46 20.98
C ASN A 48 8.51 -4.39 19.86
N LEU A 49 7.78 -4.62 18.77
CA LEU A 49 7.66 -3.64 17.68
C LEU A 49 7.00 -2.35 18.17
N ARG A 50 5.96 -2.42 18.98
CA ARG A 50 5.33 -1.24 19.59
C ARG A 50 6.32 -0.44 20.45
N SER A 51 7.15 -1.11 21.26
CA SER A 51 8.17 -0.45 22.08
C SER A 51 9.23 0.28 21.23
N HIS A 52 9.43 -0.14 19.97
CA HIS A 52 10.28 0.53 18.99
C HIS A 52 9.57 1.59 18.15
N GLY A 53 8.34 1.95 18.53
CA GLY A 53 7.57 3.05 17.95
C GLY A 53 6.76 2.71 16.71
N TYR A 54 6.59 1.43 16.36
CA TYR A 54 5.71 1.05 15.24
C TYR A 54 4.23 1.20 15.60
N SER A 55 3.46 1.79 14.70
CA SER A 55 1.99 1.88 14.77
C SER A 55 1.36 0.58 14.30
N ILE A 56 1.48 -0.48 15.09
CA ILE A 56 1.03 -1.82 14.77
C ILE A 56 -0.21 -2.20 15.58
N THR A 57 -1.17 -2.86 14.96
CA THR A 57 -2.42 -3.29 15.59
C THR A 57 -2.79 -4.68 15.09
N GLN A 58 -2.93 -5.63 16.00
CA GLN A 58 -3.54 -6.92 15.68
C GLN A 58 -5.06 -6.77 15.59
N ILE A 59 -5.66 -7.22 14.49
CA ILE A 59 -7.08 -7.08 14.18
C ILE A 59 -7.82 -8.43 14.11
N GLY A 60 -7.10 -9.53 14.33
CA GLY A 60 -7.67 -10.89 14.25
C GLY A 60 -8.02 -11.30 12.82
N ASP A 61 -8.92 -12.30 12.68
CA ASP A 61 -9.41 -12.71 11.37
C ASP A 61 -10.40 -11.69 10.79
N VAL A 62 -10.17 -11.29 9.54
CA VAL A 62 -10.94 -10.28 8.82
C VAL A 62 -12.11 -10.96 8.09
N LYS A 63 -13.29 -10.41 8.23
CA LYS A 63 -14.50 -10.89 7.55
C LYS A 63 -14.95 -9.99 6.42
N ARG A 64 -14.57 -8.72 6.45
CA ARG A 64 -14.87 -7.73 5.42
C ARG A 64 -13.59 -7.03 5.01
N ILE A 65 -13.39 -6.88 3.71
CA ILE A 65 -12.14 -6.35 3.17
C ILE A 65 -11.91 -4.87 3.54
N ASP A 66 -12.97 -4.12 3.82
CA ASP A 66 -12.87 -2.71 4.22
C ASP A 66 -12.27 -2.50 5.62
N GLU A 67 -12.20 -3.55 6.45
CA GLU A 67 -11.53 -3.49 7.75
C GLU A 67 -10.04 -3.15 7.65
N VAL A 68 -9.41 -3.46 6.51
CA VAL A 68 -8.01 -3.13 6.25
C VAL A 68 -7.79 -1.80 5.54
N ALA A 69 -8.82 -1.08 5.12
CA ALA A 69 -8.74 0.12 4.28
C ALA A 69 -7.81 1.22 4.84
N LYS A 70 -7.75 1.38 6.16
CA LYS A 70 -6.93 2.40 6.82
C LYS A 70 -5.44 2.02 6.96
N TYR A 71 -5.09 0.74 6.75
CA TYR A 71 -3.73 0.26 6.95
C TYR A 71 -2.93 0.32 5.64
N ARG A 72 -1.67 0.71 5.75
CA ARG A 72 -0.75 0.79 4.62
C ARG A 72 0.14 -0.43 4.46
N ILE A 73 0.34 -1.13 5.57
CA ILE A 73 1.04 -2.40 5.60
C ILE A 73 0.11 -3.39 6.31
N VAL A 74 -0.04 -4.56 5.72
CA VAL A 74 -0.81 -5.67 6.29
C VAL A 74 0.13 -6.86 6.42
N LEU A 75 0.31 -7.35 7.63
CA LEU A 75 0.94 -8.64 7.92
C LEU A 75 -0.18 -9.65 8.02
N CYS A 76 -0.20 -10.67 7.17
CA CYS A 76 -1.28 -11.66 7.11
C CYS A 76 -0.71 -13.06 7.34
N ASP A 77 -1.21 -13.74 8.38
CA ASP A 77 -0.94 -15.17 8.54
C ASP A 77 -1.56 -15.96 7.38
N LEU A 78 -0.94 -17.06 7.01
CA LEU A 78 -1.41 -17.94 5.94
C LEU A 78 -2.40 -18.98 6.44
N MET A 79 -2.40 -19.27 7.73
CA MET A 79 -3.22 -20.30 8.36
C MET A 79 -4.15 -19.67 9.39
N GLY A 80 -5.32 -20.28 9.59
CA GLY A 80 -6.27 -19.85 10.63
C GLY A 80 -7.19 -18.69 10.21
N VAL A 81 -6.73 -17.79 9.32
CA VAL A 81 -7.45 -16.58 8.89
C VAL A 81 -7.95 -16.68 7.45
N GLY A 82 -8.89 -15.82 7.07
CA GLY A 82 -9.40 -15.72 5.69
C GLY A 82 -10.33 -16.88 5.26
N ARG A 83 -10.72 -17.75 6.17
CA ARG A 83 -11.61 -18.89 5.88
C ARG A 83 -12.99 -18.47 5.38
N HIS A 84 -13.40 -17.26 5.71
CA HIS A 84 -14.64 -16.68 5.22
C HIS A 84 -14.62 -16.43 3.71
N PHE A 85 -13.46 -16.09 3.15
CA PHE A 85 -13.27 -15.85 1.71
C PHE A 85 -13.08 -17.17 0.95
N ASP A 86 -12.19 -18.03 1.41
CA ASP A 86 -11.96 -19.37 0.87
C ASP A 86 -11.36 -20.29 1.95
N PRO A 87 -12.13 -21.28 2.46
CA PRO A 87 -11.64 -22.19 3.50
C PRO A 87 -10.41 -23.00 3.11
N SER A 88 -10.20 -23.26 1.81
CA SER A 88 -9.07 -24.05 1.32
C SER A 88 -7.79 -23.23 1.18
N LYS A 89 -7.91 -21.96 0.81
CA LYS A 89 -6.79 -21.03 0.59
C LYS A 89 -6.48 -20.18 1.81
N GLN A 90 -7.46 -19.97 2.69
CA GLN A 90 -7.30 -19.24 3.96
C GLN A 90 -6.65 -17.86 3.77
N GLY A 91 -5.57 -17.52 4.51
CA GLY A 91 -4.89 -16.24 4.39
C GLY A 91 -4.42 -15.88 2.98
N ALA A 92 -4.14 -16.86 2.11
CA ALA A 92 -3.78 -16.59 0.73
C ALA A 92 -4.94 -15.97 -0.07
N SER A 93 -6.20 -16.40 0.18
CA SER A 93 -7.38 -15.76 -0.43
C SER A 93 -7.58 -14.34 0.06
N LEU A 94 -7.41 -14.12 1.37
CA LEU A 94 -7.53 -12.78 1.96
C LEU A 94 -6.47 -11.82 1.38
N ILE A 95 -5.23 -12.27 1.20
CA ILE A 95 -4.17 -11.50 0.54
C ILE A 95 -4.56 -11.12 -0.89
N HIS A 96 -5.16 -12.05 -1.64
CA HIS A 96 -5.66 -11.78 -2.98
C HIS A 96 -6.74 -10.68 -2.97
N GLU A 97 -7.74 -10.78 -2.10
CA GLU A 97 -8.81 -9.79 -1.97
C GLU A 97 -8.28 -8.40 -1.57
N ILE A 98 -7.31 -8.36 -0.63
CA ILE A 98 -6.64 -7.09 -0.26
C ILE A 98 -5.94 -6.50 -1.47
N ARG A 99 -5.25 -7.30 -2.28
CA ARG A 99 -4.56 -6.84 -3.48
C ARG A 99 -5.49 -6.22 -4.50
N LEU A 100 -6.66 -6.82 -4.71
CA LEU A 100 -7.67 -6.31 -5.64
C LEU A 100 -8.29 -5.00 -5.15
N ALA A 101 -8.70 -4.96 -3.87
CA ALA A 101 -9.40 -3.80 -3.32
C ALA A 101 -8.47 -2.63 -2.98
N TYR A 102 -7.24 -2.91 -2.52
CA TYR A 102 -6.29 -1.91 -2.02
C TYR A 102 -4.89 -2.11 -2.62
N PRO A 103 -4.71 -1.84 -3.92
CA PRO A 103 -3.43 -2.09 -4.62
C PRO A 103 -2.26 -1.29 -4.02
N GLY A 104 -2.52 -0.15 -3.39
CA GLY A 104 -1.52 0.65 -2.68
C GLY A 104 -1.06 0.09 -1.35
N THR A 105 -1.78 -0.89 -0.76
CA THR A 105 -1.40 -1.53 0.48
C THR A 105 -0.27 -2.53 0.25
N ILE A 106 0.75 -2.49 1.09
CA ILE A 106 1.83 -3.47 1.09
C ILE A 106 1.39 -4.67 1.93
N VAL A 107 1.44 -5.87 1.35
CA VAL A 107 1.00 -7.09 2.02
C VAL A 107 2.18 -8.03 2.22
N VAL A 108 2.40 -8.41 3.46
CA VAL A 108 3.39 -9.41 3.88
C VAL A 108 2.65 -10.67 4.31
N ALA A 109 2.87 -11.75 3.60
CA ALA A 109 2.44 -13.07 4.04
C ALA A 109 3.45 -13.60 5.06
N TYR A 110 3.00 -14.11 6.20
CA TYR A 110 3.90 -14.78 7.14
C TYR A 110 3.29 -16.10 7.64
N SER A 111 4.12 -17.04 8.05
CA SER A 111 3.65 -18.35 8.48
C SER A 111 4.66 -19.04 9.41
N GLY A 112 4.16 -19.78 10.38
CA GLY A 112 4.92 -20.75 11.17
C GLY A 112 5.22 -22.03 10.41
N SER A 113 4.51 -22.28 9.30
CA SER A 113 4.69 -23.44 8.44
C SER A 113 5.77 -23.21 7.38
N SER A 114 6.10 -24.29 6.64
CA SER A 114 7.01 -24.19 5.49
C SER A 114 6.50 -23.16 4.46
N LEU A 115 7.38 -22.25 4.06
CA LEU A 115 7.11 -21.28 2.97
C LEU A 115 6.94 -21.95 1.58
N ASN A 116 7.01 -23.29 1.53
CA ASN A 116 6.75 -24.10 0.34
C ASN A 116 5.37 -24.79 0.37
N SER A 117 4.53 -24.50 1.38
CA SER A 117 3.15 -25.00 1.42
C SER A 117 2.34 -24.50 0.21
N PRO A 118 1.24 -25.18 -0.17
CA PRO A 118 0.36 -24.70 -1.24
C PRO A 118 -0.16 -23.28 -0.98
N GLN A 119 -0.52 -22.95 0.27
CA GLN A 119 -0.98 -21.64 0.68
C GLN A 119 0.12 -20.58 0.52
N ALA A 120 1.37 -20.91 0.93
CA ALA A 120 2.50 -20.00 0.77
C ALA A 120 2.83 -19.74 -0.71
N ARG A 121 2.73 -20.74 -1.58
CA ARG A 121 2.91 -20.55 -3.02
C ARG A 121 1.83 -19.66 -3.61
N SER A 122 0.56 -19.89 -3.28
CA SER A 122 -0.55 -19.05 -3.73
C SER A 122 -0.43 -17.60 -3.21
N ALA A 123 0.01 -17.42 -1.97
CA ALA A 123 0.20 -16.09 -1.40
C ALA A 123 1.33 -15.31 -2.10
N LYS A 124 2.40 -15.96 -2.55
CA LYS A 124 3.53 -15.31 -3.24
C LYS A 124 3.14 -14.58 -4.52
N GLU A 125 2.03 -14.95 -5.15
CA GLU A 125 1.53 -14.28 -6.36
C GLU A 125 0.97 -12.89 -6.06
N ASN A 126 0.49 -12.67 -4.83
CA ASN A 126 -0.23 -11.45 -4.46
C ASN A 126 0.43 -10.68 -3.29
N ALA A 127 1.26 -11.33 -2.48
CA ALA A 127 2.03 -10.69 -1.42
C ALA A 127 3.27 -9.97 -1.97
N ASP A 128 3.66 -8.88 -1.32
CA ASP A 128 4.90 -8.15 -1.64
C ASP A 128 6.13 -8.85 -1.05
N LEU A 129 5.93 -9.60 0.03
CA LEU A 129 6.98 -10.32 0.72
C LEU A 129 6.39 -11.52 1.47
N THR A 130 7.22 -12.53 1.69
CA THR A 130 6.89 -13.68 2.55
C THR A 130 7.94 -13.80 3.66
N LEU A 131 7.51 -13.93 4.91
CA LEU A 131 8.38 -14.09 6.09
C LEU A 131 8.00 -15.33 6.88
N LYS A 132 8.93 -15.82 7.69
CA LYS A 132 8.62 -16.81 8.70
C LYS A 132 8.07 -16.13 9.97
N LYS A 133 7.17 -16.82 10.68
CA LYS A 133 6.57 -16.32 11.91
C LYS A 133 7.61 -16.22 13.06
N ASP A 134 8.61 -17.08 13.02
CA ASP A 134 9.70 -17.22 14.00
C ASP A 134 10.97 -16.40 13.65
N GLU A 135 10.89 -15.47 12.69
CA GLU A 135 11.99 -14.53 12.43
C GLU A 135 12.32 -13.73 13.69
N ASP A 136 13.59 -13.45 13.89
CA ASP A 136 14.00 -12.64 15.04
C ASP A 136 13.57 -11.16 14.87
N ILE A 137 13.52 -10.46 16.02
CA ILE A 137 13.01 -9.08 16.07
C ILE A 137 13.86 -8.10 15.24
N SER A 138 15.14 -8.36 15.07
CA SER A 138 16.02 -7.52 14.25
C SER A 138 15.65 -7.60 12.77
N GLU A 139 15.30 -8.78 12.30
CA GLU A 139 14.84 -8.98 10.91
C GLU A 139 13.45 -8.37 10.69
N TRP A 140 12.51 -8.57 11.63
CA TRP A 140 11.22 -7.88 11.57
C TRP A 140 11.37 -6.36 11.46
N ARG A 141 12.25 -5.76 12.29
CA ARG A 141 12.50 -4.32 12.25
C ARG A 141 13.13 -3.87 10.95
N ARG A 142 14.13 -4.59 10.45
CA ARG A 142 14.80 -4.28 9.18
C ARG A 142 13.79 -4.28 8.03
N VAL A 143 12.98 -5.34 7.94
CA VAL A 143 11.98 -5.48 6.89
C VAL A 143 10.90 -4.40 7.01
N LEU A 144 10.35 -4.18 8.20
CA LEU A 144 9.30 -3.19 8.39
C LEU A 144 9.77 -1.76 8.12
N ASP A 145 11.02 -1.41 8.44
CA ASP A 145 11.58 -0.10 8.12
C ASP A 145 11.66 0.12 6.60
N ASP A 146 12.04 -0.91 5.83
CA ASP A 146 12.08 -0.82 4.37
C ASP A 146 10.67 -0.72 3.78
N LEU A 147 9.71 -1.47 4.31
CA LEU A 147 8.32 -1.43 3.86
C LEU A 147 7.66 -0.09 4.21
N ILE A 148 7.94 0.47 5.39
CA ILE A 148 7.47 1.80 5.81
C ILE A 148 7.97 2.89 4.86
N ARG A 149 9.26 2.86 4.46
CA ARG A 149 9.78 3.81 3.47
C ARG A 149 9.07 3.68 2.12
N LYS A 150 8.80 2.45 1.66
CA LYS A 150 8.04 2.21 0.42
C LYS A 150 6.58 2.67 0.55
N ALA A 151 5.91 2.35 1.66
CA ALA A 151 4.53 2.77 1.92
C ALA A 151 4.40 4.30 1.97
N ALA A 152 5.49 4.94 2.31
CA ALA A 152 5.66 6.37 2.41
C ALA A 152 6.11 7.02 1.08
N ASP A 153 6.43 6.33 0.03
CA ASP A 153 6.95 6.89 -1.21
C ASP A 153 5.81 7.17 -2.23
N PRO A 154 5.50 8.45 -2.54
CA PRO A 154 4.46 8.78 -3.51
C PRO A 154 4.78 8.25 -4.92
N TYR A 155 6.05 8.13 -5.30
CA TYR A 155 6.46 7.51 -6.55
C TYR A 155 6.01 6.04 -6.60
N PHE A 156 6.29 5.27 -5.56
CA PHE A 156 5.91 3.87 -5.45
C PHE A 156 4.39 3.69 -5.43
N LEU A 157 3.68 4.52 -4.67
CA LEU A 157 2.22 4.47 -4.58
C LEU A 157 1.56 4.69 -5.95
N TRP A 158 2.04 5.68 -6.71
CA TRP A 158 1.52 5.94 -8.05
C TRP A 158 1.82 4.78 -9.02
N GLN A 159 3.03 4.22 -8.99
CA GLN A 159 3.37 3.09 -9.86
C GLN A 159 2.40 1.90 -9.68
N ARG A 160 2.06 1.57 -8.43
CA ARG A 160 1.12 0.48 -8.13
C ARG A 160 -0.29 0.81 -8.62
N THR A 161 -0.75 2.02 -8.35
CA THR A 161 -2.05 2.49 -8.81
C THR A 161 -2.14 2.48 -10.32
N ARG A 162 -1.12 2.98 -11.01
CA ARG A 162 -1.04 2.96 -12.48
C ARG A 162 -1.14 1.53 -13.03
N LEU A 163 -0.42 0.59 -12.45
CA LEU A 163 -0.48 -0.82 -12.87
C LEU A 163 -1.91 -1.35 -12.74
N GLN A 164 -2.57 -1.09 -11.61
CA GLN A 164 -3.96 -1.53 -11.39
C GLN A 164 -4.93 -0.89 -12.39
N LEU A 165 -4.81 0.42 -12.63
CA LEU A 165 -5.64 1.11 -13.63
C LEU A 165 -5.45 0.52 -15.05
N THR A 166 -4.20 0.14 -15.38
CA THR A 166 -3.90 -0.54 -16.66
C THR A 166 -4.56 -1.92 -16.72
N THR A 167 -4.53 -2.70 -15.63
CA THR A 167 -5.21 -4.00 -15.55
C THR A 167 -6.73 -3.86 -15.65
N MET A 168 -7.28 -2.74 -15.20
CA MET A 168 -8.72 -2.40 -15.34
C MET A 168 -9.06 -1.81 -16.71
N GLU A 169 -8.13 -1.86 -17.66
CA GLU A 169 -8.29 -1.36 -19.04
C GLU A 169 -8.66 0.14 -19.13
N ILE A 170 -8.29 0.92 -18.11
CA ILE A 170 -8.43 2.38 -18.16
C ILE A 170 -7.50 2.91 -19.28
N ASP A 171 -8.03 3.77 -20.13
CA ASP A 171 -7.30 4.28 -21.26
C ASP A 171 -6.08 5.13 -20.85
N THR A 172 -5.03 5.05 -21.65
CA THR A 172 -3.74 5.69 -21.37
C THR A 172 -3.85 7.20 -21.17
N ARG A 173 -4.74 7.88 -21.89
CA ARG A 173 -4.94 9.33 -21.77
C ARG A 173 -5.49 9.67 -20.39
N THR A 174 -6.48 8.93 -19.92
CA THR A 174 -7.05 9.10 -18.58
C THR A 174 -5.98 8.85 -17.51
N ILE A 175 -5.17 7.78 -17.65
CA ILE A 175 -4.08 7.49 -16.71
C ILE A 175 -3.06 8.65 -16.69
N LEU A 176 -2.66 9.21 -17.83
CA LEU A 176 -1.73 10.33 -17.90
C LEU A 176 -2.28 11.61 -17.27
N LEU A 177 -3.56 11.90 -17.45
CA LEU A 177 -4.21 13.05 -16.80
C LEU A 177 -4.26 12.90 -15.27
N LEU A 178 -4.54 11.71 -14.79
CA LEU A 178 -4.51 11.40 -13.37
C LEU A 178 -3.08 11.49 -12.81
N GLU A 179 -2.08 10.99 -13.54
CA GLU A 179 -0.66 11.08 -13.17
C GLU A 179 -0.23 12.53 -13.02
N ASP A 180 -0.50 13.38 -14.02
CA ASP A 180 -0.16 14.81 -13.96
C ASP A 180 -0.82 15.49 -12.75
N ALA A 181 -2.10 15.24 -12.51
CA ALA A 181 -2.83 15.81 -11.37
C ALA A 181 -2.27 15.34 -10.02
N TYR A 182 -1.95 14.05 -9.89
CA TYR A 182 -1.35 13.47 -8.69
C TYR A 182 0.03 14.07 -8.41
N VAL A 183 0.90 14.06 -9.43
CA VAL A 183 2.27 14.58 -9.29
C VAL A 183 2.27 16.07 -8.94
N ARG A 184 1.40 16.87 -9.57
CA ARG A 184 1.23 18.29 -9.20
C ARG A 184 0.77 18.48 -7.78
N SER A 185 -0.20 17.68 -7.32
CA SER A 185 -0.69 17.73 -5.93
C SER A 185 0.43 17.45 -4.94
N VAL A 186 1.25 16.41 -5.20
CA VAL A 186 2.40 16.07 -4.36
C VAL A 186 3.46 17.18 -4.36
N LEU A 187 3.87 17.66 -5.54
CA LEU A 187 4.94 18.67 -5.66
C LEU A 187 4.53 20.03 -5.10
N ALA A 188 3.25 20.37 -5.17
CA ALA A 188 2.70 21.62 -4.63
C ALA A 188 2.50 21.62 -3.12
N GLY A 189 2.69 20.49 -2.45
CA GLY A 189 2.38 20.42 -1.04
C GLY A 189 0.87 20.43 -0.72
N ASP A 190 0.01 19.97 -1.65
CA ASP A 190 -1.45 19.99 -1.51
C ASP A 190 -1.93 18.86 -0.57
N SER A 191 -1.82 19.10 0.73
CA SER A 191 -2.13 18.13 1.79
C SER A 191 -3.59 17.65 1.80
N GLU A 192 -4.49 18.41 1.20
CA GLU A 192 -5.90 18.07 1.08
C GLU A 192 -6.22 17.34 -0.24
N GLY A 193 -5.24 17.24 -1.16
CA GLY A 193 -5.41 16.58 -2.46
C GLY A 193 -6.44 17.27 -3.38
N LYS A 194 -6.68 18.56 -3.22
CA LYS A 194 -7.66 19.31 -4.02
C LYS A 194 -7.36 19.25 -5.51
N THR A 195 -6.09 19.48 -5.88
CA THR A 195 -5.62 19.42 -7.27
C THR A 195 -5.88 18.06 -7.89
N PHE A 196 -5.57 17.01 -7.15
CA PHE A 196 -5.81 15.65 -7.59
C PHE A 196 -7.31 15.31 -7.65
N GLY A 197 -8.08 15.77 -6.65
CA GLY A 197 -9.55 15.62 -6.62
C GLY A 197 -10.23 16.18 -7.85
N VAL A 198 -9.80 17.35 -8.34
CA VAL A 198 -10.28 17.93 -9.60
C VAL A 198 -9.94 17.03 -10.80
N GLY A 199 -8.74 16.45 -10.83
CA GLY A 199 -8.33 15.47 -11.85
C GLY A 199 -9.25 14.24 -11.86
N ILE A 200 -9.54 13.68 -10.69
CA ILE A 200 -10.43 12.52 -10.53
C ILE A 200 -11.86 12.83 -11.01
N GLN A 201 -12.39 14.02 -10.72
CA GLN A 201 -13.73 14.42 -11.14
C GLN A 201 -13.85 14.52 -12.67
N LYS A 202 -12.78 14.98 -13.34
CA LYS A 202 -12.73 15.11 -14.80
C LYS A 202 -12.50 13.79 -15.53
N ALA A 203 -11.97 12.80 -14.83
CA ALA A 203 -11.69 11.48 -15.37
C ALA A 203 -12.99 10.64 -15.42
N ASN A 204 -13.23 10.01 -16.58
CA ASN A 204 -14.34 9.06 -16.73
C ASN A 204 -13.92 7.70 -16.16
N LEU A 205 -14.15 7.51 -14.86
CA LEU A 205 -13.76 6.32 -14.11
C LEU A 205 -14.98 5.54 -13.64
N SER A 206 -14.90 4.21 -13.67
CA SER A 206 -15.82 3.34 -12.92
C SER A 206 -15.73 3.62 -11.42
N ASN A 207 -16.73 3.17 -10.65
CA ASN A 207 -16.71 3.36 -9.19
C ASN A 207 -15.49 2.72 -8.54
N ASP A 208 -15.08 1.54 -9.00
CA ASP A 208 -13.93 0.81 -8.46
C ASP A 208 -12.62 1.53 -8.77
N ALA A 209 -12.40 1.94 -10.03
CA ALA A 209 -11.24 2.72 -10.42
C ALA A 209 -11.16 4.05 -9.65
N ARG A 210 -12.30 4.72 -9.46
CA ARG A 210 -12.41 5.96 -8.68
C ARG A 210 -12.03 5.74 -7.22
N SER A 211 -12.51 4.68 -6.59
CA SER A 211 -12.19 4.32 -5.20
C SER A 211 -10.69 4.10 -5.02
N ILE A 212 -10.07 3.35 -5.94
CA ILE A 212 -8.62 3.10 -5.94
C ILE A 212 -7.84 4.40 -6.01
N VAL A 213 -8.18 5.28 -6.93
CA VAL A 213 -7.48 6.57 -7.12
C VAL A 213 -7.69 7.50 -5.92
N GLN A 214 -8.90 7.55 -5.35
CA GLN A 214 -9.20 8.35 -4.16
C GLN A 214 -8.42 7.87 -2.93
N SER A 215 -8.14 6.57 -2.81
CA SER A 215 -7.38 6.00 -1.70
C SER A 215 -5.95 6.56 -1.57
N LEU A 216 -5.37 7.07 -2.67
CA LEU A 216 -4.04 7.69 -2.67
C LEU A 216 -3.96 8.94 -1.78
N VAL A 217 -4.99 9.80 -1.83
CA VAL A 217 -5.02 11.08 -1.11
C VAL A 217 -5.77 11.01 0.22
N ALA A 218 -6.67 10.03 0.38
CA ALA A 218 -7.42 9.83 1.62
C ALA A 218 -6.54 9.42 2.82
N SER A 219 -5.27 9.07 2.56
CA SER A 219 -4.39 8.58 3.61
C SER A 219 -3.73 9.70 4.40
N ALA A 220 -3.62 9.51 5.72
CA ALA A 220 -2.82 10.37 6.59
C ALA A 220 -1.37 10.55 6.10
N ILE A 221 -0.86 9.57 5.35
CA ILE A 221 0.49 9.57 4.78
C ILE A 221 0.63 10.64 3.70
N PHE A 222 -0.40 10.87 2.89
CA PHE A 222 -0.37 11.95 1.91
C PHE A 222 -0.06 13.28 2.59
N LYS A 223 -0.62 13.54 3.78
CA LYS A 223 -0.34 14.73 4.58
C LYS A 223 1.10 14.82 5.07
N ILE A 224 1.74 13.69 5.38
CA ILE A 224 3.13 13.64 5.85
C ILE A 224 4.12 13.98 4.73
N PHE A 225 3.80 13.59 3.47
CA PHE A 225 4.66 13.92 2.33
C PHE A 225 4.54 15.33 1.89
N VAL A 226 3.37 15.87 2.01
CA VAL A 226 2.96 17.11 1.40
C VAL A 226 3.08 18.28 2.40
N GLY A 227 2.93 18.02 3.70
CA GLY A 227 3.17 18.97 4.79
C GLY A 227 4.61 18.95 5.25
#